data_c798df9ae9483b4d7453c43495e1efbc
#
_entry.id   c798df9ae9483b4d7453c43495e1efbc
#
_cell.length_a   1.000
_cell.length_b   1.000
_cell.length_c   1.000
_cell.angle_alpha   90.00
_cell.angle_beta   90.00
_cell.angle_gamma   90.00
#
_symmetry.space_group_name_H-M   'P 1'
#
loop_
_entity.id
_entity.type
_entity.pdbx_description
1 polymer ?
#
loop_
_entity_poly.entity_id
_entity_poly.type
_entity_poly.pdbx_seq_one_letter_code
_entity_poly.pdbx_strand_id
1 'polypeptide(L)'
;MRKPLLALLFLCVASLSAAQTEVPWSYQGSSGPMMWGKLSPAYRACSKGLQQSPVDIRRAHLNQVLKPIEFHYVAGPVTLENTGHTVEVHVDPGSYIIADGVRYDLVQIHFHHPSEHTVNGDLSDMEIHLVHRSADGKLAVLAVLLSENADFANATLATLWAQMPTQSGHTEKVTEMVNPGGLIPSDRGYWTYIGSLTSPPCTEGVRWFVFEQAISISRSQYDAFANLYKNNSRPTQDLHGRKIQASE
;
A
#
# COMPACT_ATOMS: atom_id res chain seq x y z
N MET A 1 24.78 -62.85 -27.92
CA MET A 1 25.27 -61.46 -27.76
C MET A 1 24.24 -60.69 -26.95
N ARG A 2 24.53 -60.47 -25.67
CA ARG A 2 23.63 -59.71 -24.75
C ARG A 2 24.11 -58.23 -24.68
N LYS A 3 23.23 -57.26 -25.03
CA LYS A 3 23.51 -55.81 -24.92
C LYS A 3 23.33 -55.37 -23.47
N PRO A 4 24.20 -54.58 -22.90
CA PRO A 4 23.97 -53.99 -21.57
C PRO A 4 22.99 -52.84 -21.65
N LEU A 5 22.03 -52.83 -20.70
CA LEU A 5 21.08 -51.74 -20.47
C LEU A 5 21.78 -50.72 -19.60
N LEU A 6 21.99 -49.50 -20.14
CA LEU A 6 22.55 -48.37 -19.40
C LEU A 6 21.40 -47.67 -18.66
N ALA A 7 21.35 -47.81 -17.35
CA ALA A 7 20.39 -47.10 -16.50
C ALA A 7 20.90 -45.68 -16.26
N LEU A 8 20.20 -44.67 -16.79
CA LEU A 8 20.44 -43.25 -16.51
C LEU A 8 19.80 -42.92 -15.15
N LEU A 9 20.64 -42.68 -14.15
CA LEU A 9 20.19 -42.15 -12.86
C LEU A 9 19.93 -40.63 -13.04
N PHE A 10 18.67 -40.22 -13.01
CA PHE A 10 18.31 -38.82 -12.88
C PHE A 10 18.47 -38.36 -11.41
N LEU A 11 19.53 -37.61 -11.14
CA LEU A 11 19.67 -36.92 -9.85
C LEU A 11 18.70 -35.72 -9.83
N CYS A 12 17.59 -35.86 -9.09
CA CYS A 12 16.70 -34.74 -8.77
C CYS A 12 17.39 -33.85 -7.71
N VAL A 13 18.00 -32.77 -8.14
CA VAL A 13 18.48 -31.72 -7.22
C VAL A 13 17.27 -30.95 -6.73
N ALA A 14 16.77 -31.27 -5.56
CA ALA A 14 15.77 -30.49 -4.85
C ALA A 14 16.42 -29.15 -4.41
N SER A 15 16.11 -28.06 -5.10
CA SER A 15 16.48 -26.73 -4.66
C SER A 15 15.70 -26.41 -3.39
N LEU A 16 16.33 -26.53 -2.23
CA LEU A 16 15.80 -25.95 -0.99
C LEU A 16 15.82 -24.43 -1.15
N SER A 17 14.66 -23.85 -1.45
CA SER A 17 14.43 -22.41 -1.29
C SER A 17 14.43 -22.16 0.22
N ALA A 18 15.53 -21.61 0.75
CA ALA A 18 15.55 -21.14 2.12
C ALA A 18 14.55 -20.00 2.22
N ALA A 19 13.48 -20.16 2.99
CA ALA A 19 12.61 -19.08 3.38
C ALA A 19 13.50 -18.05 4.09
N GLN A 20 13.70 -16.89 3.47
CA GLN A 20 14.39 -15.77 4.11
C GLN A 20 13.49 -15.31 5.27
N THR A 21 13.92 -15.57 6.50
CA THR A 21 13.26 -15.02 7.69
C THR A 21 13.31 -13.51 7.57
N GLU A 22 12.14 -12.87 7.56
CA GLU A 22 12.06 -11.40 7.54
C GLU A 22 12.78 -10.85 8.77
N VAL A 23 13.67 -9.88 8.54
CA VAL A 23 14.36 -9.20 9.63
C VAL A 23 13.39 -8.21 10.25
N PRO A 24 13.14 -8.27 11.57
CA PRO A 24 12.20 -7.36 12.24
C PRO A 24 12.58 -5.90 12.02
N TRP A 25 11.59 -5.08 11.72
CA TRP A 25 11.71 -3.65 11.53
C TRP A 25 10.58 -2.92 12.27
N SER A 26 10.70 -1.61 12.41
CA SER A 26 9.68 -0.78 13.05
C SER A 26 9.65 0.61 12.42
N TYR A 27 8.74 1.47 12.88
CA TYR A 27 8.73 2.88 12.48
C TYR A 27 9.53 3.79 13.43
N GLN A 28 10.17 3.25 14.48
CA GLN A 28 10.85 4.04 15.49
C GLN A 28 12.20 3.41 15.90
N GLY A 29 13.06 4.24 16.48
CA GLY A 29 14.32 3.80 17.10
C GLY A 29 15.32 3.17 16.13
N SER A 30 16.07 2.19 16.62
CA SER A 30 17.18 1.56 15.91
C SER A 30 16.75 0.64 14.74
N SER A 31 15.47 0.31 14.63
CA SER A 31 14.88 -0.45 13.51
C SER A 31 13.92 0.40 12.68
N GLY A 32 13.91 1.72 12.86
CA GLY A 32 13.05 2.67 12.15
C GLY A 32 13.52 2.99 10.71
N PRO A 33 12.76 3.83 9.98
CA PRO A 33 12.94 4.07 8.54
C PRO A 33 14.34 4.47 8.12
N MET A 34 15.05 5.26 8.92
CA MET A 34 16.44 5.68 8.66
C MET A 34 17.44 4.53 8.72
N MET A 35 17.06 3.41 9.33
CA MET A 35 17.92 2.24 9.53
C MET A 35 17.54 1.05 8.66
N TRP A 36 16.34 1.03 8.05
CA TRP A 36 15.84 -0.13 7.30
C TRP A 36 16.85 -0.71 6.31
N GLY A 37 17.48 0.14 5.49
CA GLY A 37 18.46 -0.32 4.50
C GLY A 37 19.75 -0.92 5.07
N LYS A 38 19.94 -0.84 6.40
CA LYS A 38 21.09 -1.43 7.12
C LYS A 38 20.71 -2.70 7.88
N LEU A 39 19.40 -2.95 8.10
CA LEU A 39 18.92 -4.10 8.86
C LEU A 39 19.16 -5.41 8.11
N SER A 40 19.04 -5.40 6.79
CA SER A 40 19.23 -6.58 5.95
C SER A 40 19.72 -6.18 4.55
N PRO A 41 20.56 -7.01 3.89
CA PRO A 41 20.87 -6.83 2.47
C PRO A 41 19.63 -6.81 1.58
N ALA A 42 18.56 -7.54 1.94
CA ALA A 42 17.29 -7.54 1.24
C ALA A 42 16.57 -6.17 1.30
N TYR A 43 16.84 -5.35 2.32
CA TYR A 43 16.24 -4.03 2.51
C TYR A 43 17.09 -2.89 1.96
N ARG A 44 18.15 -3.20 1.21
CA ARG A 44 19.09 -2.21 0.66
C ARG A 44 18.40 -1.09 -0.12
N ALA A 45 17.32 -1.40 -0.84
CA ALA A 45 16.55 -0.42 -1.60
C ALA A 45 16.03 0.73 -0.72
N CYS A 46 15.68 0.47 0.55
CA CYS A 46 15.19 1.49 1.48
C CYS A 46 16.16 2.66 1.71
N SER A 47 17.48 2.45 1.48
CA SER A 47 18.49 3.49 1.67
C SER A 47 19.30 3.84 0.42
N LYS A 48 19.20 3.04 -0.64
CA LYS A 48 20.00 3.20 -1.87
C LYS A 48 19.17 3.31 -3.14
N GLY A 49 17.87 3.03 -3.05
CA GLY A 49 16.94 3.20 -4.17
C GLY A 49 16.81 4.67 -4.54
N LEU A 50 16.60 4.91 -5.83
CA LEU A 50 16.45 6.26 -6.40
C LEU A 50 14.99 6.58 -6.77
N GLN A 51 14.12 5.59 -6.68
CA GLN A 51 12.68 5.73 -6.95
C GLN A 51 11.85 5.41 -5.71
N GLN A 52 12.23 5.96 -4.57
CA GLN A 52 11.60 5.66 -3.30
C GLN A 52 10.31 6.45 -3.07
N SER A 53 9.41 5.89 -2.25
CA SER A 53 8.14 6.46 -1.76
C SER A 53 8.11 6.47 -0.23
N PRO A 54 7.28 7.32 0.38
CA PRO A 54 6.42 8.37 -0.21
C PRO A 54 7.24 9.58 -0.71
N VAL A 55 6.59 10.56 -1.33
CA VAL A 55 7.21 11.81 -1.78
C VAL A 55 6.41 13.03 -1.33
N ASP A 56 7.08 14.20 -1.35
CA ASP A 56 6.39 15.49 -1.17
C ASP A 56 5.89 16.00 -2.54
N ILE A 57 4.60 16.22 -2.66
CA ILE A 57 3.94 16.67 -3.89
C ILE A 57 3.90 18.20 -3.89
N ARG A 58 4.95 18.85 -4.44
CA ARG A 58 5.03 20.33 -4.51
C ARG A 58 4.68 20.90 -5.86
N ARG A 59 5.05 20.19 -6.92
CA ARG A 59 4.79 20.56 -8.30
C ARG A 59 4.41 19.34 -9.09
N ALA A 60 3.23 19.38 -9.66
CA ALA A 60 2.79 18.40 -10.63
C ALA A 60 2.76 19.02 -12.02
N HIS A 61 3.07 18.22 -13.03
CA HIS A 61 2.93 18.61 -14.42
C HIS A 61 1.60 18.09 -14.94
N LEU A 62 0.69 19.00 -15.27
CA LEU A 62 -0.55 18.62 -15.94
C LEU A 62 -0.26 17.82 -17.19
N ASN A 63 -0.86 16.67 -17.33
CA ASN A 63 -0.67 15.78 -18.45
C ASN A 63 -2.04 15.34 -19.00
N GLN A 64 -2.49 16.02 -20.04
CA GLN A 64 -3.79 15.77 -20.70
C GLN A 64 -3.90 14.38 -21.38
N VAL A 65 -2.78 13.63 -21.46
CA VAL A 65 -2.78 12.26 -21.98
C VAL A 65 -3.17 11.23 -20.91
N LEU A 66 -3.08 11.61 -19.62
CA LEU A 66 -3.49 10.74 -18.53
C LEU A 66 -5.00 10.48 -18.62
N LYS A 67 -5.35 9.20 -18.56
CA LYS A 67 -6.74 8.77 -18.61
C LYS A 67 -7.32 8.64 -17.21
N PRO A 68 -8.63 8.82 -17.02
CA PRO A 68 -9.28 8.45 -15.78
C PRO A 68 -9.02 6.99 -15.43
N ILE A 69 -8.87 6.71 -14.13
CA ILE A 69 -8.82 5.34 -13.62
C ILE A 69 -10.24 4.78 -13.67
N GLU A 70 -10.40 3.59 -14.24
CA GLU A 70 -11.68 2.87 -14.24
C GLU A 70 -11.75 1.99 -12.99
N PHE A 71 -12.82 2.13 -12.21
CA PHE A 71 -13.01 1.41 -10.95
C PHE A 71 -14.07 0.31 -11.13
N HIS A 72 -13.70 -0.93 -10.80
CA HIS A 72 -14.54 -2.10 -10.81
C HIS A 72 -14.53 -2.74 -9.41
N TYR A 73 -14.96 -1.98 -8.41
CA TYR A 73 -15.03 -2.45 -7.04
C TYR A 73 -16.38 -3.05 -6.73
N VAL A 74 -16.37 -4.22 -6.10
CA VAL A 74 -17.56 -4.95 -5.68
C VAL A 74 -17.55 -5.12 -4.16
N ALA A 75 -18.73 -5.09 -3.55
CA ALA A 75 -18.86 -5.40 -2.15
C ALA A 75 -18.57 -6.90 -1.93
N GLY A 76 -17.76 -7.19 -0.93
CA GLY A 76 -17.36 -8.55 -0.60
C GLY A 76 -17.02 -8.72 0.87
N PRO A 77 -16.84 -9.96 1.33
CA PRO A 77 -16.33 -10.24 2.65
C PRO A 77 -14.88 -9.78 2.77
N VAL A 78 -14.50 -9.31 3.96
CA VAL A 78 -13.13 -8.89 4.25
C VAL A 78 -12.68 -9.44 5.60
N THR A 79 -11.38 -9.61 5.75
CA THR A 79 -10.73 -9.94 7.02
C THR A 79 -9.76 -8.82 7.38
N LEU A 80 -9.83 -8.34 8.61
CA LEU A 80 -8.88 -7.38 9.15
C LEU A 80 -7.76 -8.13 9.86
N GLU A 81 -6.52 -7.68 9.68
CA GLU A 81 -5.36 -8.17 10.41
C GLU A 81 -4.61 -6.99 11.01
N ASN A 82 -4.36 -7.05 12.31
CA ASN A 82 -3.40 -6.15 12.95
C ASN A 82 -2.00 -6.76 12.80
N THR A 83 -1.22 -6.28 11.84
CA THR A 83 0.12 -6.80 11.52
C THR A 83 1.19 -6.37 12.52
N GLY A 84 0.86 -5.48 13.48
CA GLY A 84 1.83 -4.81 14.36
C GLY A 84 2.47 -3.57 13.72
N HIS A 85 2.27 -3.36 12.41
CA HIS A 85 2.74 -2.19 11.66
C HIS A 85 1.58 -1.33 11.16
N THR A 86 0.46 -1.95 10.88
CA THR A 86 -0.81 -1.34 10.45
C THR A 86 -1.96 -2.30 10.68
N VAL A 87 -3.18 -1.87 10.41
CA VAL A 87 -4.32 -2.76 10.17
C VAL A 87 -4.42 -2.97 8.66
N GLU A 88 -4.36 -4.23 8.24
CA GLU A 88 -4.50 -4.63 6.84
C GLU A 88 -5.88 -5.25 6.61
N VAL A 89 -6.53 -4.86 5.52
CA VAL A 89 -7.81 -5.38 5.07
C VAL A 89 -7.55 -6.33 3.91
N HIS A 90 -7.71 -7.62 4.16
CA HIS A 90 -7.67 -8.65 3.13
C HIS A 90 -9.04 -8.72 2.45
N VAL A 91 -9.06 -8.59 1.14
CA VAL A 91 -10.28 -8.57 0.32
C VAL A 91 -10.38 -9.85 -0.52
N ASP A 92 -11.58 -10.37 -0.68
CA ASP A 92 -11.81 -11.45 -1.63
C ASP A 92 -11.61 -10.98 -3.08
N PRO A 93 -11.18 -11.86 -3.99
CA PRO A 93 -11.01 -11.53 -5.41
C PRO A 93 -12.29 -10.99 -6.06
N GLY A 94 -12.16 -10.04 -6.97
CA GLY A 94 -13.28 -9.49 -7.75
C GLY A 94 -13.20 -7.99 -7.96
N SER A 95 -12.59 -7.26 -7.03
CA SER A 95 -12.34 -5.82 -7.14
C SER A 95 -11.06 -5.56 -7.92
N TYR A 96 -11.08 -4.62 -8.88
CA TYR A 96 -9.92 -4.23 -9.67
C TYR A 96 -10.07 -2.80 -10.21
N ILE A 97 -8.97 -2.27 -10.72
CA ILE A 97 -8.93 -1.03 -11.50
C ILE A 97 -8.34 -1.30 -12.88
N ILE A 98 -8.68 -0.41 -13.85
CA ILE A 98 -7.95 -0.30 -15.11
C ILE A 98 -7.28 1.08 -15.12
N ALA A 99 -5.96 1.11 -15.19
CA ALA A 99 -5.14 2.31 -15.29
C ALA A 99 -4.18 2.19 -16.46
N ASP A 100 -4.12 3.21 -17.31
CA ASP A 100 -3.35 3.21 -18.56
C ASP A 100 -3.62 1.98 -19.47
N GLY A 101 -4.85 1.43 -19.41
CA GLY A 101 -5.28 0.23 -20.15
C GLY A 101 -4.78 -1.10 -19.55
N VAL A 102 -4.16 -1.08 -18.39
CA VAL A 102 -3.71 -2.28 -17.66
C VAL A 102 -4.66 -2.55 -16.50
N ARG A 103 -5.12 -3.79 -16.38
CA ARG A 103 -5.90 -4.25 -15.23
C ARG A 103 -4.97 -4.57 -14.06
N TYR A 104 -5.35 -4.08 -12.87
CA TYR A 104 -4.72 -4.38 -11.61
C TYR A 104 -5.78 -4.84 -10.60
N ASP A 105 -5.68 -6.08 -10.14
CA ASP A 105 -6.59 -6.65 -9.14
C ASP A 105 -6.24 -6.11 -7.75
N LEU A 106 -7.25 -5.76 -6.95
CA LEU A 106 -7.07 -5.32 -5.57
C LEU A 106 -6.56 -6.49 -4.72
N VAL A 107 -5.47 -6.27 -4.00
CA VAL A 107 -4.80 -7.27 -3.16
C VAL A 107 -5.13 -7.06 -1.69
N GLN A 108 -4.93 -5.83 -1.20
CA GLN A 108 -5.16 -5.46 0.19
C GLN A 108 -5.31 -3.94 0.33
N ILE A 109 -5.83 -3.51 1.48
CA ILE A 109 -5.93 -2.10 1.88
C ILE A 109 -5.26 -1.96 3.24
N HIS A 110 -4.53 -0.86 3.47
CA HIS A 110 -3.95 -0.56 4.78
C HIS A 110 -3.87 0.95 5.03
N PHE A 111 -3.52 1.31 6.26
CA PHE A 111 -3.66 2.67 6.75
C PHE A 111 -2.39 3.18 7.41
N HIS A 112 -2.18 4.48 7.28
CA HIS A 112 -1.06 5.20 7.89
C HIS A 112 -1.55 6.41 8.70
N HIS A 113 -0.89 6.67 9.83
CA HIS A 113 -1.08 7.85 10.68
C HIS A 113 0.30 8.38 11.12
N PRO A 114 0.61 9.70 10.85
CA PRO A 114 -0.08 10.57 9.90
C PRO A 114 0.03 10.07 8.45
N SER A 115 -0.33 10.89 7.45
CA SER A 115 -0.13 10.52 6.04
C SER A 115 1.36 10.30 5.73
N GLU A 116 1.64 9.48 4.71
CA GLU A 116 2.99 9.25 4.22
C GLU A 116 3.39 10.26 3.15
N HIS A 117 2.47 10.54 2.20
CA HIS A 117 2.67 11.65 1.26
C HIS A 117 2.40 12.98 1.94
N THR A 118 3.15 14.01 1.51
CA THR A 118 2.88 15.39 1.86
C THR A 118 2.49 16.17 0.62
N VAL A 119 1.69 17.21 0.79
CA VAL A 119 1.33 18.16 -0.28
C VAL A 119 1.85 19.53 0.13
N ASN A 120 2.81 20.06 -0.63
CA ASN A 120 3.53 21.30 -0.31
C ASN A 120 4.22 21.31 1.07
N GLY A 121 4.60 20.13 1.56
CA GLY A 121 5.23 19.94 2.86
C GLY A 121 4.26 19.64 3.99
N ASP A 122 2.95 19.76 3.77
CA ASP A 122 1.92 19.51 4.79
C ASP A 122 1.48 18.05 4.80
N LEU A 123 1.36 17.47 5.99
CA LEU A 123 0.79 16.14 6.22
C LEU A 123 -0.73 16.24 6.30
N SER A 124 -1.41 15.21 5.83
CA SER A 124 -2.81 14.94 6.18
C SER A 124 -2.89 14.11 7.45
N ASP A 125 -4.08 14.06 8.06
CA ASP A 125 -4.27 13.34 9.33
C ASP A 125 -3.99 11.85 9.21
N MET A 126 -4.40 11.23 8.10
CA MET A 126 -4.13 9.83 7.78
C MET A 126 -4.01 9.63 6.26
N GLU A 127 -3.60 8.42 5.87
CA GLU A 127 -3.57 8.00 4.47
C GLU A 127 -3.99 6.53 4.35
N ILE A 128 -4.77 6.23 3.31
CA ILE A 128 -5.15 4.86 2.93
C ILE A 128 -4.37 4.46 1.69
N HIS A 129 -3.83 3.26 1.69
CA HIS A 129 -3.28 2.62 0.49
C HIS A 129 -4.16 1.45 0.06
N LEU A 130 -4.65 1.49 -1.18
CA LEU A 130 -5.29 0.35 -1.83
C LEU A 130 -4.26 -0.25 -2.79
N VAL A 131 -3.71 -1.38 -2.43
CA VAL A 131 -2.64 -2.05 -3.19
C VAL A 131 -3.23 -2.99 -4.22
N HIS A 132 -2.81 -2.81 -5.47
CA HIS A 132 -3.27 -3.61 -6.60
C HIS A 132 -2.10 -4.27 -7.31
N ARG A 133 -2.39 -5.38 -8.01
CA ARG A 133 -1.39 -6.14 -8.76
C ARG A 133 -1.93 -6.56 -10.13
N SER A 134 -1.14 -6.34 -11.17
CA SER A 134 -1.42 -6.82 -12.51
C SER A 134 -1.06 -8.31 -12.69
N ALA A 135 -1.53 -8.91 -13.75
CA ALA A 135 -1.25 -10.32 -14.07
C ALA A 135 0.25 -10.62 -14.27
N ASP A 136 1.03 -9.63 -14.71
CA ASP A 136 2.51 -9.70 -14.84
C ASP A 136 3.26 -9.30 -13.56
N GLY A 137 2.54 -9.12 -12.44
CA GLY A 137 3.10 -8.89 -11.11
C GLY A 137 3.47 -7.44 -10.79
N LYS A 138 3.21 -6.48 -11.69
CA LYS A 138 3.44 -5.05 -11.42
C LYS A 138 2.46 -4.54 -10.37
N LEU A 139 2.92 -3.62 -9.53
CA LEU A 139 2.11 -3.02 -8.48
C LEU A 139 1.62 -1.63 -8.88
N ALA A 140 0.38 -1.35 -8.55
CA ALA A 140 -0.22 -0.03 -8.57
C ALA A 140 -0.85 0.24 -7.20
N VAL A 141 -0.62 1.42 -6.63
CA VAL A 141 -1.19 1.81 -5.35
C VAL A 141 -2.00 3.08 -5.54
N LEU A 142 -3.25 3.03 -5.08
CA LEU A 142 -4.07 4.22 -4.89
C LEU A 142 -3.84 4.72 -3.48
N ALA A 143 -3.45 5.99 -3.34
CA ALA A 143 -3.29 6.66 -2.07
C ALA A 143 -4.42 7.69 -1.90
N VAL A 144 -5.13 7.60 -0.78
CA VAL A 144 -6.22 8.50 -0.42
C VAL A 144 -5.87 9.21 0.87
N LEU A 145 -5.72 10.51 0.80
CA LEU A 145 -5.49 11.35 1.97
C LEU A 145 -6.78 11.47 2.80
N LEU A 146 -6.66 11.45 4.11
CA LEU A 146 -7.76 11.59 5.05
C LEU A 146 -7.61 12.89 5.84
N SER A 147 -8.72 13.62 5.99
CA SER A 147 -8.79 14.81 6.82
C SER A 147 -9.84 14.62 7.91
N GLU A 148 -9.43 14.85 9.15
CA GLU A 148 -10.34 14.81 10.28
C GLU A 148 -11.33 15.98 10.19
N ASN A 149 -12.61 15.65 10.28
CA ASN A 149 -13.69 16.61 10.34
C ASN A 149 -14.79 16.05 11.25
N ALA A 150 -15.04 16.71 12.36
CA ALA A 150 -15.94 16.24 13.40
C ALA A 150 -17.37 15.94 12.90
N ASP A 151 -17.82 16.65 11.86
CA ASP A 151 -19.18 16.55 11.33
C ASP A 151 -19.37 15.40 10.30
N PHE A 152 -18.30 14.73 9.90
CA PHE A 152 -18.34 13.73 8.84
C PHE A 152 -17.72 12.40 9.27
N ALA A 153 -18.45 11.32 9.08
CA ALA A 153 -17.93 9.96 9.24
C ALA A 153 -17.96 9.23 7.89
N ASN A 154 -16.88 8.51 7.57
CA ASN A 154 -16.85 7.62 6.43
C ASN A 154 -17.55 6.30 6.81
N ALA A 155 -18.61 5.93 6.10
CA ALA A 155 -19.41 4.73 6.41
C ALA A 155 -18.61 3.43 6.24
N THR A 156 -17.73 3.35 5.23
CA THR A 156 -16.89 2.17 5.00
C THR A 156 -15.88 1.98 6.13
N LEU A 157 -15.24 3.08 6.58
CA LEU A 157 -14.36 3.02 7.75
C LEU A 157 -15.12 2.68 9.03
N ALA A 158 -16.36 3.16 9.19
CA ALA A 158 -17.18 2.79 10.36
C ALA A 158 -17.42 1.27 10.42
N THR A 159 -17.74 0.65 9.27
CA THR A 159 -17.89 -0.81 9.18
C THR A 159 -16.58 -1.55 9.52
N LEU A 160 -15.47 -1.10 8.98
CA LEU A 160 -14.16 -1.71 9.25
C LEU A 160 -13.74 -1.54 10.72
N TRP A 161 -13.87 -0.31 11.27
CA TRP A 161 -13.43 -0.01 12.65
C TRP A 161 -14.28 -0.67 13.72
N ALA A 162 -15.54 -1.03 13.42
CA ALA A 162 -16.40 -1.76 14.36
C ALA A 162 -15.80 -3.11 14.80
N GLN A 163 -14.95 -3.70 13.96
CA GLN A 163 -14.33 -5.01 14.20
C GLN A 163 -12.80 -4.95 14.07
N MET A 164 -12.21 -3.75 14.22
CA MET A 164 -10.77 -3.55 14.09
C MET A 164 -9.99 -4.26 15.21
N PRO A 165 -9.09 -5.22 14.89
CA PRO A 165 -8.32 -5.91 15.92
C PRO A 165 -7.28 -4.98 16.54
N THR A 166 -7.27 -4.91 17.87
CA THR A 166 -6.39 -4.01 18.64
C THR A 166 -5.07 -4.64 19.07
N GLN A 167 -4.92 -5.97 18.93
CA GLN A 167 -3.71 -6.69 19.30
C GLN A 167 -2.96 -7.17 18.05
N SER A 168 -1.65 -6.95 18.03
CA SER A 168 -0.79 -7.41 16.94
C SER A 168 -0.85 -8.93 16.74
N GLY A 169 -0.94 -9.36 15.49
CA GLY A 169 -1.08 -10.75 15.07
C GLY A 169 -2.51 -11.28 15.14
N HIS A 170 -3.49 -10.47 15.56
CA HIS A 170 -4.89 -10.86 15.58
C HIS A 170 -5.58 -10.54 14.26
N THR A 171 -6.51 -11.41 13.87
CA THR A 171 -7.38 -11.26 12.70
C THR A 171 -8.85 -11.29 13.12
N GLU A 172 -9.67 -10.47 12.44
CA GLU A 172 -11.12 -10.44 12.63
C GLU A 172 -11.83 -10.43 11.26
N LYS A 173 -12.90 -11.22 11.14
CA LYS A 173 -13.76 -11.20 9.95
C LYS A 173 -14.83 -10.13 10.13
N VAL A 174 -14.93 -9.23 9.15
CA VAL A 174 -16.01 -8.25 9.13
C VAL A 174 -17.31 -8.96 8.72
N THR A 175 -18.36 -8.77 9.50
CA THR A 175 -19.66 -9.46 9.29
C THR A 175 -20.43 -8.90 8.11
N GLU A 176 -20.26 -7.60 7.85
CA GLU A 176 -20.89 -6.89 6.73
C GLU A 176 -20.05 -6.99 5.47
N MET A 177 -20.71 -6.88 4.32
CA MET A 177 -20.04 -6.76 3.03
C MET A 177 -19.43 -5.37 2.88
N VAL A 178 -18.15 -5.29 2.55
CA VAL A 178 -17.41 -4.03 2.40
C VAL A 178 -17.18 -3.74 0.92
N ASN A 179 -17.59 -2.55 0.47
CA ASN A 179 -17.24 -2.06 -0.87
C ASN A 179 -16.04 -1.11 -0.77
N PRO A 180 -14.86 -1.47 -1.33
CA PRO A 180 -13.69 -0.59 -1.32
C PRO A 180 -13.91 0.77 -2.00
N GLY A 181 -14.91 0.86 -2.90
CA GLY A 181 -15.28 2.11 -3.56
C GLY A 181 -15.70 3.23 -2.60
N GLY A 182 -16.17 2.89 -1.40
CA GLY A 182 -16.51 3.87 -0.36
C GLY A 182 -15.30 4.55 0.31
N LEU A 183 -14.09 4.10 -0.02
CA LEU A 183 -12.82 4.71 0.41
C LEU A 183 -12.20 5.62 -0.65
N ILE A 184 -12.84 5.75 -1.83
CA ILE A 184 -12.33 6.57 -2.93
C ILE A 184 -13.09 7.90 -2.96
N PRO A 185 -12.41 9.06 -3.10
CA PRO A 185 -13.04 10.36 -3.16
C PRO A 185 -13.98 10.50 -4.38
N SER A 186 -14.92 11.44 -4.34
CA SER A 186 -15.84 11.71 -5.46
C SER A 186 -15.13 12.38 -6.63
N ASP A 187 -14.23 13.32 -6.34
CA ASP A 187 -13.32 13.85 -7.34
C ASP A 187 -12.20 12.84 -7.60
N ARG A 188 -11.98 12.54 -8.86
CA ARG A 188 -11.05 11.50 -9.32
C ARG A 188 -9.73 12.07 -9.85
N GLY A 189 -9.49 13.36 -9.71
CA GLY A 189 -8.21 13.98 -9.99
C GLY A 189 -7.09 13.34 -9.17
N TYR A 190 -5.96 13.07 -9.79
CA TYR A 190 -4.85 12.38 -9.13
C TYR A 190 -3.49 12.88 -9.58
N TRP A 191 -2.53 12.81 -8.69
CA TRP A 191 -1.11 12.87 -8.99
C TRP A 191 -0.57 11.46 -9.20
N THR A 192 0.40 11.33 -10.11
CA THR A 192 0.99 10.01 -10.40
C THR A 192 2.50 10.10 -10.60
N TYR A 193 3.19 9.05 -10.16
CA TYR A 193 4.64 8.88 -10.34
C TYR A 193 5.02 7.40 -10.19
N ILE A 194 6.26 7.05 -10.58
CA ILE A 194 6.84 5.73 -10.29
C ILE A 194 7.65 5.82 -9.00
N GLY A 195 7.34 4.94 -8.06
CA GLY A 195 7.95 4.90 -6.75
C GLY A 195 8.25 3.49 -6.26
N SER A 196 8.11 3.28 -4.95
CA SER A 196 8.40 2.02 -4.26
C SER A 196 7.30 1.63 -3.28
N LEU A 197 7.42 0.45 -2.68
CA LEU A 197 6.78 0.17 -1.40
C LEU A 197 7.32 1.12 -0.34
N THR A 198 6.49 1.52 0.61
CA THR A 198 6.84 2.44 1.71
C THR A 198 7.31 1.74 2.98
N SER A 199 7.33 0.41 2.97
CA SER A 199 7.90 -0.43 4.04
C SER A 199 8.94 -1.40 3.47
N PRO A 200 9.84 -1.97 4.28
CA PRO A 200 10.77 -2.98 3.82
C PRO A 200 10.08 -4.11 3.05
N PRO A 201 10.65 -4.52 1.91
CA PRO A 201 11.99 -4.24 1.40
C PRO A 201 12.12 -2.98 0.54
N CYS A 202 11.13 -2.08 0.46
CA CYS A 202 11.11 -0.83 -0.32
C CYS A 202 11.33 -1.05 -1.83
N THR A 203 10.77 -2.15 -2.36
CA THR A 203 10.89 -2.55 -3.76
C THR A 203 10.38 -1.45 -4.68
N GLU A 204 11.18 -1.05 -5.65
CA GLU A 204 10.87 -0.01 -6.63
C GLU A 204 10.02 -0.53 -7.80
N GLY A 205 9.50 0.38 -8.62
CA GLY A 205 8.67 0.06 -9.78
C GLY A 205 7.16 0.08 -9.49
N VAL A 206 6.75 0.59 -8.34
CA VAL A 206 5.34 0.76 -7.96
C VAL A 206 4.77 1.99 -8.65
N ARG A 207 3.65 1.84 -9.35
CA ARG A 207 2.89 2.96 -9.91
C ARG A 207 1.99 3.54 -8.82
N TRP A 208 2.21 4.80 -8.47
CA TRP A 208 1.42 5.54 -7.50
C TRP A 208 0.38 6.43 -8.18
N PHE A 209 -0.83 6.42 -7.60
CA PHE A 209 -1.91 7.34 -7.91
C PHE A 209 -2.39 7.95 -6.58
N VAL A 210 -2.01 9.18 -6.31
CA VAL A 210 -2.38 9.91 -5.10
C VAL A 210 -3.54 10.82 -5.44
N PHE A 211 -4.71 10.62 -4.85
CA PHE A 211 -5.87 11.47 -5.11
C PHE A 211 -5.67 12.88 -4.59
N GLU A 212 -6.10 13.85 -5.38
CA GLU A 212 -5.99 15.27 -5.01
C GLU A 212 -7.01 15.64 -3.92
N GLN A 213 -8.21 15.05 -3.99
CA GLN A 213 -9.25 15.23 -2.99
C GLN A 213 -9.04 14.28 -1.82
N ALA A 214 -8.90 14.84 -0.61
CA ALA A 214 -8.99 14.06 0.62
C ALA A 214 -10.44 13.65 0.90
N ILE A 215 -10.63 12.51 1.58
CA ILE A 215 -11.93 12.15 2.17
C ILE A 215 -11.96 12.55 3.65
N SER A 216 -13.16 12.93 4.12
CA SER A 216 -13.36 13.29 5.53
C SER A 216 -13.59 12.05 6.39
N ILE A 217 -13.05 12.08 7.60
CA ILE A 217 -13.29 11.10 8.66
C ILE A 217 -13.68 11.81 9.95
N SER A 218 -14.48 11.15 10.78
CA SER A 218 -14.84 11.72 12.08
C SER A 218 -13.66 11.66 13.06
N ARG A 219 -13.72 12.52 14.09
CA ARG A 219 -12.75 12.48 15.20
C ARG A 219 -12.63 11.10 15.84
N SER A 220 -13.75 10.41 16.05
CA SER A 220 -13.72 9.07 16.63
C SER A 220 -13.07 8.03 15.73
N GLN A 221 -13.22 8.14 14.40
CA GLN A 221 -12.54 7.28 13.43
C GLN A 221 -11.02 7.54 13.42
N TYR A 222 -10.62 8.79 13.45
CA TYR A 222 -9.22 9.19 13.58
C TYR A 222 -8.62 8.65 14.87
N ASP A 223 -9.23 8.94 16.04
CA ASP A 223 -8.72 8.52 17.34
C ASP A 223 -8.61 6.99 17.47
N ALA A 224 -9.55 6.24 16.89
CA ALA A 224 -9.53 4.79 16.94
C ALA A 224 -8.24 4.21 16.31
N PHE A 225 -7.80 4.75 15.18
CA PHE A 225 -6.57 4.30 14.52
C PHE A 225 -5.31 4.95 15.13
N ALA A 226 -5.33 6.27 15.38
CA ALA A 226 -4.20 7.03 15.90
C ALA A 226 -3.77 6.58 17.31
N ASN A 227 -4.71 6.08 18.14
CA ASN A 227 -4.39 5.48 19.44
C ASN A 227 -3.71 4.11 19.31
N LEU A 228 -4.01 3.36 18.25
CA LEU A 228 -3.40 2.08 17.96
C LEU A 228 -2.01 2.25 17.34
N TYR A 229 -1.88 3.18 16.39
CA TYR A 229 -0.64 3.50 15.69
C TYR A 229 -0.35 5.00 15.75
N LYS A 230 0.47 5.43 16.73
CA LYS A 230 0.82 6.86 16.91
C LYS A 230 1.67 7.42 15.76
N ASN A 231 2.45 6.58 15.11
CA ASN A 231 3.21 6.92 13.91
C ASN A 231 3.62 5.60 13.23
N ASN A 232 3.01 5.33 12.09
CA ASN A 232 3.38 4.22 11.20
C ASN A 232 3.62 4.71 9.76
N SER A 233 4.19 5.89 9.62
CA SER A 233 4.48 6.53 8.34
C SER A 233 5.99 6.62 8.11
N ARG A 234 6.41 6.31 6.89
CA ARG A 234 7.78 6.55 6.44
C ARG A 234 7.93 8.03 6.05
N PRO A 235 9.01 8.71 6.42
CA PRO A 235 9.28 10.07 5.94
C PRO A 235 9.35 10.14 4.41
N THR A 236 9.03 11.29 3.84
CA THR A 236 9.13 11.54 2.40
C THR A 236 10.56 11.37 1.89
N GLN A 237 10.67 10.85 0.66
CA GLN A 237 11.91 10.52 -0.01
C GLN A 237 12.18 11.52 -1.14
N ASP A 238 13.44 11.68 -1.49
CA ASP A 238 13.85 12.54 -2.61
C ASP A 238 13.27 12.04 -3.94
N LEU A 239 12.82 12.95 -4.77
CA LEU A 239 12.33 12.64 -6.12
C LEU A 239 13.46 12.18 -7.06
N HIS A 240 14.71 12.53 -6.81
CA HIS A 240 15.84 12.22 -7.69
C HIS A 240 15.58 12.56 -9.16
N GLY A 241 14.93 13.69 -9.41
CA GLY A 241 14.59 14.15 -10.76
C GLY A 241 13.34 13.51 -11.39
N ARG A 242 12.64 12.62 -10.68
CA ARG A 242 11.33 12.11 -11.12
C ARG A 242 10.34 13.27 -11.21
N LYS A 243 9.45 13.18 -12.18
CA LYS A 243 8.37 14.14 -12.36
C LYS A 243 7.09 13.55 -11.76
N ILE A 244 6.35 14.36 -11.04
CA ILE A 244 4.98 14.07 -10.66
C ILE A 244 4.08 14.65 -11.76
N GLN A 245 3.15 13.85 -12.25
CA GLN A 245 2.17 14.26 -13.24
C GLN A 245 0.80 14.37 -12.56
N ALA A 246 -0.03 15.32 -13.00
CA ALA A 246 -1.41 15.46 -12.56
C ALA A 246 -2.35 15.12 -13.72
N SER A 247 -3.46 14.44 -13.40
CA SER A 247 -4.61 14.30 -14.32
C SER A 247 -5.39 15.63 -14.38
N GLU A 248 -6.17 15.81 -15.44
CA GLU A 248 -7.20 16.88 -15.50
C GLU A 248 -8.41 16.51 -14.64
#